data_37cd250235fd2d4924babc32f11b8f54
#
_entry.id   37cd250235fd2d4924babc32f11b8f54
#
_cell.length_a   1.000
_cell.length_b   1.000
_cell.length_c   1.000
_cell.angle_alpha   90.00
_cell.angle_beta   90.00
_cell.angle_gamma   90.00
#
_symmetry.space_group_name_H-M   'P 1'
#
loop_
_entity.id
_entity.type
_entity.pdbx_description
1 polymer ?
#
loop_
_entity_poly.entity_id
_entity_poly.type
_entity_poly.pdbx_seq_one_letter_code
_entity_poly.pdbx_strand_id
1 'polypeptide(L)'
;MIDSDESFTLVDTRPEDSYEGWRIHGAENVPFDPHDEFGDEKTERIEAASNGDSIVAICGKGLTSTPFGFELEQRGYDDVAVVKGGMEDWSKVYEVVPVETANEDLVVLQLQRRAKGCLGYVVGSTAAESAVVVDPTRQTDQFKIAAEEAGLAIERVLDTHVHADHISGGRKLASELDVPYHLGERASERGVEYDYEPLVDGETIALGDVEIETLQTPGHTTEMVNYLVDGEALLTGDTLFVESVGRTELQFGDEDAANGAELLYESLHDTVLELPDETRILPGHVSVTADNRYEVGSPGELIGARLGDLRDDLELLGLDEDEFVDRIVENDPEKPPNYERVIEINTGTEPPDDESEATELELGPNNCAA
;
A
#
# COMPACT_ATOMS: atom_id res chain seq x y z
N MET A 1 12.37 -14.17 10.63
CA MET A 1 11.63 -15.42 10.92
C MET A 1 10.60 -15.74 9.80
N ILE A 2 9.62 -14.90 9.50
CA ILE A 2 8.59 -15.20 8.47
C ILE A 2 9.21 -15.48 7.09
N ASP A 3 10.29 -14.78 6.73
CA ASP A 3 10.99 -14.92 5.45
C ASP A 3 12.32 -15.69 5.58
N SER A 4 12.55 -16.39 6.70
CA SER A 4 13.72 -17.22 6.92
C SER A 4 13.33 -18.71 6.90
N ASP A 5 14.33 -19.59 6.69
CA ASP A 5 14.14 -21.04 6.77
C ASP A 5 13.98 -21.55 8.23
N GLU A 6 13.84 -20.64 9.21
CA GLU A 6 13.62 -21.03 10.60
C GLU A 6 12.20 -21.51 10.82
N SER A 7 12.07 -22.72 11.36
CA SER A 7 10.77 -23.32 11.72
C SER A 7 10.28 -22.71 13.02
N PHE A 8 9.08 -22.15 13.00
CA PHE A 8 8.37 -21.67 14.18
C PHE A 8 6.86 -21.78 14.00
N THR A 9 6.12 -21.80 15.10
CA THR A 9 4.66 -21.77 15.10
C THR A 9 4.20 -20.38 15.52
N LEU A 10 3.49 -19.70 14.62
CA LEU A 10 2.86 -18.41 14.92
C LEU A 10 1.47 -18.65 15.52
N VAL A 11 1.23 -18.14 16.72
CA VAL A 11 -0.04 -18.26 17.43
C VAL A 11 -0.70 -16.89 17.57
N ASP A 12 -1.85 -16.71 16.93
CA ASP A 12 -2.67 -15.51 17.06
C ASP A 12 -3.67 -15.69 18.21
N THR A 13 -3.54 -14.84 19.23
CA THR A 13 -4.35 -14.93 20.47
C THR A 13 -5.59 -14.04 20.43
N ARG A 14 -5.89 -13.39 19.29
CA ARG A 14 -7.08 -12.54 19.13
C ARG A 14 -8.36 -13.39 19.07
N PRO A 15 -9.53 -12.76 19.35
CA PRO A 15 -10.82 -13.38 19.07
C PRO A 15 -10.93 -13.90 17.63
N GLU A 16 -11.71 -14.96 17.44
CA GLU A 16 -11.87 -15.62 16.13
C GLU A 16 -12.31 -14.65 15.04
N ASP A 17 -13.31 -13.81 15.30
CA ASP A 17 -13.78 -12.81 14.32
C ASP A 17 -12.67 -11.86 13.85
N SER A 18 -11.77 -11.45 14.77
CA SER A 18 -10.63 -10.59 14.41
C SER A 18 -9.56 -11.33 13.62
N TYR A 19 -9.37 -12.61 13.89
CA TYR A 19 -8.45 -13.49 13.17
C TYR A 19 -8.99 -13.82 11.77
N GLU A 20 -10.28 -14.12 11.65
CA GLU A 20 -10.91 -14.40 10.35
C GLU A 20 -10.89 -13.19 9.44
N GLY A 21 -11.13 -12.01 9.96
CA GLY A 21 -11.10 -10.77 9.20
C GLY A 21 -9.71 -10.42 8.65
N TRP A 22 -8.65 -10.68 9.42
CA TRP A 22 -7.28 -10.40 9.00
C TRP A 22 -6.26 -11.08 9.91
N ARG A 23 -5.28 -11.77 9.35
CA ARG A 23 -4.23 -12.51 10.08
C ARG A 23 -2.93 -12.55 9.32
N ILE A 24 -1.85 -12.87 9.99
CA ILE A 24 -0.59 -13.22 9.36
C ILE A 24 -0.69 -14.64 8.79
N HIS A 25 -0.25 -14.84 7.57
CA HIS A 25 -0.26 -16.15 6.91
C HIS A 25 0.43 -17.22 7.77
N GLY A 26 -0.21 -18.38 7.88
CA GLY A 26 0.30 -19.52 8.64
C GLY A 26 0.11 -19.42 10.16
N ALA A 27 -0.52 -18.36 10.67
CA ALA A 27 -0.85 -18.26 12.08
C ALA A 27 -1.97 -19.25 12.47
N GLU A 28 -1.81 -19.89 13.62
CA GLU A 28 -2.87 -20.69 14.28
C GLU A 28 -3.62 -19.82 15.29
N ASN A 29 -4.95 -19.80 15.21
CA ASN A 29 -5.74 -19.00 16.15
C ASN A 29 -5.98 -19.76 17.46
N VAL A 30 -5.49 -19.22 18.57
CA VAL A 30 -5.74 -19.72 19.93
C VAL A 30 -6.22 -18.55 20.79
N PRO A 31 -7.51 -18.21 20.75
CA PRO A 31 -8.05 -17.08 21.50
C PRO A 31 -7.71 -17.13 22.98
N PHE A 32 -7.19 -16.03 23.51
CA PHE A 32 -6.77 -15.96 24.90
C PHE A 32 -7.20 -14.64 25.57
N ASP A 33 -7.92 -14.76 26.66
CA ASP A 33 -8.16 -13.66 27.61
C ASP A 33 -7.35 -13.94 28.89
N PRO A 34 -6.53 -12.98 29.37
CA PRO A 34 -5.73 -13.14 30.61
C PRO A 34 -6.56 -13.39 31.89
N HIS A 35 -7.86 -13.14 31.83
CA HIS A 35 -8.79 -13.36 32.95
C HIS A 35 -9.42 -14.76 32.91
N ASP A 36 -9.28 -15.49 31.81
CA ASP A 36 -9.80 -16.83 31.66
C ASP A 36 -8.76 -17.89 32.08
N GLU A 37 -9.25 -19.08 32.45
CA GLU A 37 -8.36 -20.23 32.67
C GLU A 37 -7.72 -20.68 31.36
N PHE A 38 -6.42 -20.91 31.39
CA PHE A 38 -5.70 -21.55 30.30
C PHE A 38 -5.94 -23.06 30.30
N GLY A 39 -7.05 -23.49 29.69
CA GLY A 39 -7.49 -24.88 29.69
C GLY A 39 -6.67 -25.83 28.82
N ASP A 40 -6.86 -27.15 29.02
CA ASP A 40 -6.16 -28.21 28.29
C ASP A 40 -6.42 -28.13 26.78
N GLU A 41 -7.58 -27.66 26.33
CA GLU A 41 -7.92 -27.49 24.91
C GLU A 41 -6.95 -26.56 24.17
N LYS A 42 -6.57 -25.43 24.80
CA LYS A 42 -5.58 -24.51 24.21
C LYS A 42 -4.21 -25.18 24.11
N THR A 43 -3.82 -25.96 25.13
CA THR A 43 -2.56 -26.71 25.10
C THR A 43 -2.55 -27.73 23.98
N GLU A 44 -3.62 -28.51 23.81
CA GLU A 44 -3.76 -29.51 22.73
C GLU A 44 -3.68 -28.87 21.34
N ARG A 45 -4.30 -27.70 21.13
CA ARG A 45 -4.22 -26.96 19.87
C ARG A 45 -2.79 -26.49 19.57
N ILE A 46 -2.10 -25.94 20.55
CA ILE A 46 -0.71 -25.49 20.41
C ILE A 46 0.22 -26.68 20.13
N GLU A 47 0.08 -27.80 20.86
CA GLU A 47 0.87 -29.01 20.64
C GLU A 47 0.65 -29.59 19.23
N ALA A 48 -0.59 -29.58 18.75
CA ALA A 48 -0.92 -30.05 17.41
C ALA A 48 -0.30 -29.18 16.31
N ALA A 49 -0.21 -27.84 16.54
CA ALA A 49 0.36 -26.92 15.60
C ALA A 49 1.90 -26.86 15.64
N SER A 50 2.49 -26.92 16.85
CA SER A 50 3.92 -26.59 17.03
C SER A 50 4.87 -27.73 16.67
N ASN A 51 4.46 -29.00 16.72
CA ASN A 51 5.36 -30.15 16.53
C ASN A 51 6.72 -30.06 17.27
N GLY A 52 6.80 -29.24 18.31
CA GLY A 52 8.04 -28.97 19.07
C GLY A 52 8.89 -27.80 18.56
N ASP A 53 8.40 -27.02 17.59
CA ASP A 53 9.04 -25.81 17.11
C ASP A 53 8.92 -24.67 18.14
N SER A 54 9.75 -23.61 17.96
CA SER A 54 9.61 -22.37 18.74
C SER A 54 8.23 -21.74 18.51
N ILE A 55 7.67 -21.11 19.55
CA ILE A 55 6.34 -20.50 19.48
C ILE A 55 6.48 -18.99 19.50
N VAL A 56 5.85 -18.34 18.52
CA VAL A 56 5.74 -16.88 18.47
C VAL A 56 4.28 -16.48 18.65
N ALA A 57 3.96 -15.77 19.72
CA ALA A 57 2.60 -15.33 19.99
C ALA A 57 2.38 -13.89 19.55
N ILE A 58 1.21 -13.64 18.95
CA ILE A 58 0.77 -12.31 18.53
C ILE A 58 -0.65 -12.03 19.02
N CYS A 59 -0.96 -10.76 19.29
CA CYS A 59 -2.31 -10.27 19.55
C CYS A 59 -2.50 -8.89 18.87
N GLY A 60 -3.58 -8.18 19.13
CA GLY A 60 -3.85 -6.89 18.51
C GLY A 60 -2.78 -5.83 18.78
N LYS A 61 -2.46 -5.60 20.06
CA LYS A 61 -1.60 -4.48 20.54
C LYS A 61 -0.40 -4.94 21.40
N GLY A 62 -0.05 -6.22 21.39
CA GLY A 62 1.03 -6.78 22.21
C GLY A 62 0.69 -6.96 23.68
N LEU A 63 -0.56 -6.70 24.11
CA LEU A 63 -0.97 -6.71 25.53
C LEU A 63 -1.34 -8.11 26.03
N THR A 64 -2.09 -8.90 25.26
CA THR A 64 -2.56 -10.24 25.66
C THR A 64 -1.59 -11.35 25.29
N SER A 65 -0.77 -11.19 24.28
CA SER A 65 0.27 -12.16 23.89
C SER A 65 1.38 -12.30 24.94
N THR A 66 1.69 -11.25 25.71
CA THR A 66 2.70 -11.31 26.78
C THR A 66 2.27 -12.25 27.94
N PRO A 67 1.09 -12.09 28.58
CA PRO A 67 0.64 -13.05 29.59
C PRO A 67 0.40 -14.46 28.99
N PHE A 68 0.00 -14.57 27.72
CA PHE A 68 -0.09 -15.86 27.05
C PHE A 68 1.27 -16.57 26.98
N GLY A 69 2.35 -15.85 26.61
CA GLY A 69 3.71 -16.38 26.62
C GLY A 69 4.14 -16.88 27.99
N PHE A 70 3.84 -16.14 29.08
CA PHE A 70 4.13 -16.58 30.43
C PHE A 70 3.36 -17.85 30.83
N GLU A 71 2.11 -18.00 30.39
CA GLU A 71 1.34 -19.22 30.61
C GLU A 71 1.97 -20.44 29.91
N LEU A 72 2.53 -20.26 28.70
CA LEU A 72 3.26 -21.31 28.00
C LEU A 72 4.55 -21.69 28.73
N GLU A 73 5.37 -20.72 29.14
CA GLU A 73 6.60 -20.96 29.90
C GLU A 73 6.34 -21.73 31.20
N GLN A 74 5.26 -21.40 31.92
CA GLN A 74 4.86 -22.13 33.13
C GLN A 74 4.49 -23.60 32.86
N ARG A 75 4.06 -23.91 31.63
CA ARG A 75 3.72 -25.29 31.19
C ARG A 75 4.90 -26.04 30.58
N GLY A 76 6.08 -25.41 30.56
CA GLY A 76 7.34 -26.04 30.14
C GLY A 76 7.67 -25.88 28.67
N TYR A 77 7.10 -24.89 27.99
CA TYR A 77 7.58 -24.46 26.69
C TYR A 77 8.81 -23.55 26.89
N ASP A 78 9.97 -23.98 26.39
CA ASP A 78 11.26 -23.29 26.66
C ASP A 78 11.60 -22.20 25.65
N ASP A 79 10.97 -22.22 24.44
CA ASP A 79 11.25 -21.28 23.35
C ASP A 79 9.99 -20.55 22.92
N VAL A 80 9.64 -19.53 23.67
CA VAL A 80 8.45 -18.70 23.46
C VAL A 80 8.86 -17.25 23.25
N ALA A 81 8.41 -16.66 22.16
CA ALA A 81 8.56 -15.25 21.86
C ALA A 81 7.19 -14.58 21.70
N VAL A 82 7.14 -13.26 21.84
CA VAL A 82 5.94 -12.46 21.61
C VAL A 82 6.24 -11.31 20.65
N VAL A 83 5.31 -11.05 19.73
CA VAL A 83 5.40 -9.90 18.83
C VAL A 83 5.05 -8.64 19.62
N LYS A 84 6.05 -7.79 19.85
CA LYS A 84 5.86 -6.51 20.51
C LYS A 84 4.90 -5.65 19.67
N GLY A 85 3.92 -4.98 20.30
CA GLY A 85 2.91 -4.18 19.60
C GLY A 85 1.89 -4.99 18.79
N GLY A 86 2.11 -6.30 18.61
CA GLY A 86 1.13 -7.18 17.96
C GLY A 86 0.85 -6.82 16.50
N MET A 87 -0.42 -6.98 16.08
CA MET A 87 -0.86 -6.69 14.72
C MET A 87 -0.74 -5.19 14.35
N GLU A 88 -0.79 -4.28 15.32
CA GLU A 88 -0.53 -2.86 15.06
C GLU A 88 0.90 -2.61 14.60
N ASP A 89 1.90 -3.26 15.20
CA ASP A 89 3.29 -3.12 14.75
C ASP A 89 3.55 -3.95 13.49
N TRP A 90 2.85 -5.08 13.31
CA TRP A 90 2.87 -5.82 12.05
C TRP A 90 2.39 -4.94 10.87
N SER A 91 1.36 -4.12 11.07
CA SER A 91 0.85 -3.21 10.04
C SER A 91 1.84 -2.13 9.59
N LYS A 92 2.97 -1.98 10.30
CA LYS A 92 4.05 -1.01 10.02
C LYS A 92 5.31 -1.67 9.45
N VAL A 93 5.23 -2.96 9.06
CA VAL A 93 6.35 -3.66 8.42
C VAL A 93 6.39 -3.30 6.95
N TYR A 94 7.59 -2.91 6.50
CA TYR A 94 7.88 -2.53 5.11
C TYR A 94 8.99 -3.38 4.53
N GLU A 95 8.87 -3.63 3.23
CA GLU A 95 9.95 -4.11 2.38
C GLU A 95 10.41 -2.97 1.48
N VAL A 96 11.70 -2.87 1.22
CA VAL A 96 12.27 -1.90 0.28
C VAL A 96 12.86 -2.68 -0.88
N VAL A 97 12.28 -2.50 -2.05
CA VAL A 97 12.64 -3.26 -3.25
C VAL A 97 13.22 -2.32 -4.30
N PRO A 98 14.48 -2.48 -4.71
CA PRO A 98 15.04 -1.69 -5.81
C PRO A 98 14.43 -2.12 -7.15
N VAL A 99 14.12 -1.14 -7.98
CA VAL A 99 13.66 -1.33 -9.36
C VAL A 99 14.87 -1.23 -10.28
N GLU A 100 15.05 -2.23 -11.14
CA GLU A 100 16.10 -2.17 -12.17
C GLU A 100 15.76 -1.14 -13.24
N THR A 101 16.68 -0.23 -13.52
CA THR A 101 16.58 0.85 -14.51
C THR A 101 17.73 0.77 -15.52
N ALA A 102 17.56 1.32 -16.72
CA ALA A 102 18.62 1.38 -17.70
C ALA A 102 19.57 2.55 -17.47
N ASN A 103 19.06 3.66 -16.92
CA ASN A 103 19.87 4.79 -16.48
C ASN A 103 20.57 4.46 -15.15
N GLU A 104 21.92 4.40 -15.16
CA GLU A 104 22.74 4.05 -13.97
C GLU A 104 22.66 5.12 -12.86
N ASP A 105 22.27 6.35 -13.16
CA ASP A 105 22.10 7.42 -12.18
C ASP A 105 20.69 7.47 -11.60
N LEU A 106 19.72 6.78 -12.21
CA LEU A 106 18.35 6.69 -11.70
C LEU A 106 18.25 5.64 -10.59
N VAL A 107 17.71 6.05 -9.47
CA VAL A 107 17.31 5.17 -8.36
C VAL A 107 15.79 5.18 -8.24
N VAL A 108 15.18 4.01 -8.30
CA VAL A 108 13.77 3.82 -7.96
C VAL A 108 13.68 2.73 -6.90
N LEU A 109 13.13 3.06 -5.73
CA LEU A 109 12.87 2.13 -4.64
C LEU A 109 11.37 2.03 -4.43
N GLN A 110 10.83 0.81 -4.48
CA GLN A 110 9.44 0.53 -4.12
C GLN A 110 9.39 0.16 -2.64
N LEU A 111 8.61 0.92 -1.86
CA LEU A 111 8.35 0.65 -0.46
C LEU A 111 7.00 -0.03 -0.32
N GLN A 112 7.01 -1.28 0.08
CA GLN A 112 5.81 -2.12 0.20
C GLN A 112 5.37 -2.19 1.66
N ARG A 113 4.17 -1.68 1.98
CA ARG A 113 3.55 -1.89 3.29
C ARG A 113 2.94 -3.30 3.33
N ARG A 114 3.71 -4.26 3.84
CA ARG A 114 3.46 -5.69 3.75
C ARG A 114 2.05 -6.13 4.16
N ALA A 115 1.54 -5.56 5.23
CA ALA A 115 0.26 -5.96 5.79
C ALA A 115 -0.97 -5.44 5.03
N LYS A 116 -0.79 -4.38 4.23
CA LYS A 116 -1.88 -3.64 3.59
C LYS A 116 -1.80 -3.62 2.07
N GLY A 117 -0.60 -3.77 1.51
CA GLY A 117 -0.37 -3.76 0.07
C GLY A 117 -0.16 -2.37 -0.55
N CYS A 118 -0.11 -1.30 0.25
CA CYS A 118 0.24 0.02 -0.26
C CYS A 118 1.68 0.04 -0.76
N LEU A 119 1.90 0.64 -1.91
CA LEU A 119 3.18 0.79 -2.59
C LEU A 119 3.49 2.27 -2.76
N GLY A 120 4.53 2.75 -2.09
CA GLY A 120 5.04 4.10 -2.30
C GLY A 120 6.46 4.04 -2.83
N TYR A 121 6.99 5.17 -3.28
CA TYR A 121 8.26 5.17 -4.01
C TYR A 121 9.22 6.26 -3.54
N VAL A 122 10.52 5.94 -3.59
CA VAL A 122 11.59 6.92 -3.60
C VAL A 122 12.20 6.91 -5.00
N VAL A 123 12.16 8.05 -5.67
CA VAL A 123 12.73 8.23 -7.02
C VAL A 123 13.80 9.28 -6.93
N GLY A 124 15.02 8.98 -7.36
CA GLY A 124 16.13 9.91 -7.21
C GLY A 124 17.22 9.76 -8.24
N SER A 125 18.16 10.69 -8.19
CA SER A 125 19.37 10.71 -8.99
C SER A 125 20.61 10.63 -8.10
N THR A 126 21.45 9.61 -8.32
CA THR A 126 22.72 9.48 -7.63
C THR A 126 23.68 10.61 -7.99
N ALA A 127 23.64 11.11 -9.22
CA ALA A 127 24.46 12.21 -9.68
C ALA A 127 24.08 13.55 -9.01
N ALA A 128 22.80 13.77 -8.75
CA ALA A 128 22.28 14.97 -8.07
C ALA A 128 22.21 14.81 -6.54
N GLU A 129 22.36 13.57 -6.01
CA GLU A 129 22.18 13.22 -4.60
C GLU A 129 20.80 13.66 -4.05
N SER A 130 19.77 13.71 -4.92
CA SER A 130 18.43 14.20 -4.59
C SER A 130 17.34 13.21 -5.01
N ALA A 131 16.19 13.28 -4.33
CA ALA A 131 15.04 12.42 -4.57
C ALA A 131 13.72 13.15 -4.39
N VAL A 132 12.67 12.54 -4.97
CA VAL A 132 11.27 12.77 -4.61
C VAL A 132 10.72 11.52 -3.96
N VAL A 133 9.71 11.70 -3.11
CA VAL A 133 8.91 10.60 -2.55
C VAL A 133 7.53 10.66 -3.18
N VAL A 134 7.01 9.52 -3.64
CA VAL A 134 5.67 9.39 -4.24
C VAL A 134 4.83 8.45 -3.38
N ASP A 135 3.60 8.86 -3.10
CA ASP A 135 2.59 8.13 -2.32
C ASP A 135 3.12 7.60 -0.96
N PRO A 136 3.73 8.48 -0.13
CA PRO A 136 4.18 8.01 1.18
C PRO A 136 3.00 7.74 2.08
N THR A 137 3.03 6.59 2.74
CA THR A 137 2.08 6.31 3.80
C THR A 137 2.42 7.10 5.08
N ARG A 138 1.54 7.06 6.07
CA ARG A 138 1.70 7.73 7.38
C ARG A 138 3.01 7.40 8.11
N GLN A 139 3.62 6.25 7.83
CA GLN A 139 4.93 5.82 8.37
C GLN A 139 6.11 6.47 7.63
N THR A 140 6.16 7.79 7.63
CA THR A 140 7.12 8.61 6.86
C THR A 140 8.60 8.26 7.12
N ASP A 141 8.94 7.74 8.30
CA ASP A 141 10.31 7.34 8.63
C ASP A 141 10.87 6.26 7.69
N GLN A 142 10.02 5.37 7.14
CA GLN A 142 10.46 4.34 6.21
C GLN A 142 11.02 4.95 4.92
N PHE A 143 10.37 5.97 4.40
CA PHE A 143 10.80 6.70 3.19
C PHE A 143 12.08 7.52 3.44
N LYS A 144 12.19 8.15 4.61
CA LYS A 144 13.42 8.89 5.00
C LYS A 144 14.61 7.96 5.10
N ILE A 145 14.44 6.80 5.75
CA ILE A 145 15.50 5.78 5.90
C ILE A 145 15.90 5.25 4.52
N ALA A 146 14.93 4.89 3.66
CA ALA A 146 15.23 4.37 2.33
C ALA A 146 16.01 5.37 1.45
N ALA A 147 15.62 6.65 1.48
CA ALA A 147 16.35 7.71 0.79
C ALA A 147 17.76 7.93 1.37
N GLU A 148 17.90 7.97 2.70
CA GLU A 148 19.19 8.13 3.38
C GLU A 148 20.15 6.96 3.08
N GLU A 149 19.66 5.71 3.11
CA GLU A 149 20.46 4.52 2.78
C GLU A 149 20.91 4.51 1.30
N ALA A 150 20.10 5.10 0.41
CA ALA A 150 20.47 5.32 -0.98
C ALA A 150 21.38 6.54 -1.20
N GLY A 151 21.69 7.32 -0.15
CA GLY A 151 22.51 8.52 -0.23
C GLY A 151 21.81 9.72 -0.86
N LEU A 152 20.48 9.77 -0.81
CA LEU A 152 19.64 10.77 -1.48
C LEU A 152 18.98 11.71 -0.44
N ALA A 153 18.93 13.01 -0.75
CA ALA A 153 18.18 14.00 -0.01
C ALA A 153 16.77 14.17 -0.64
N ILE A 154 15.73 14.04 0.18
CA ILE A 154 14.35 14.27 -0.30
C ILE A 154 14.14 15.76 -0.48
N GLU A 155 13.80 16.19 -1.69
CA GLU A 155 13.55 17.60 -2.05
C GLU A 155 12.07 17.92 -2.31
N ARG A 156 11.24 16.90 -2.57
CA ARG A 156 9.81 17.04 -2.85
C ARG A 156 9.06 15.79 -2.39
N VAL A 157 7.77 15.99 -2.10
CA VAL A 157 6.84 14.90 -1.82
C VAL A 157 5.63 15.06 -2.72
N LEU A 158 5.22 13.97 -3.36
CA LEU A 158 4.15 13.90 -4.34
C LEU A 158 3.14 12.83 -3.91
N ASP A 159 1.85 13.08 -4.09
CA ASP A 159 0.85 12.02 -4.12
C ASP A 159 0.24 11.95 -5.54
N THR A 160 -0.10 10.74 -5.98
CA THR A 160 -0.76 10.53 -7.28
C THR A 160 -2.21 10.99 -7.24
N HIS A 161 -2.86 10.86 -6.09
CA HIS A 161 -4.27 11.21 -5.87
C HIS A 161 -4.60 11.35 -4.37
N VAL A 162 -5.83 11.72 -4.07
CA VAL A 162 -6.39 11.67 -2.70
C VAL A 162 -6.77 10.22 -2.38
N HIS A 163 -5.92 9.51 -1.65
CA HIS A 163 -6.10 8.10 -1.30
C HIS A 163 -7.36 7.86 -0.46
N ALA A 164 -8.05 6.77 -0.72
CA ALA A 164 -9.25 6.34 0.00
C ALA A 164 -9.01 5.15 0.94
N ASP A 165 -7.90 4.47 0.80
CA ASP A 165 -7.55 3.20 1.47
C ASP A 165 -6.59 3.38 2.64
N HIS A 166 -5.75 4.42 2.61
CA HIS A 166 -4.78 4.73 3.65
C HIS A 166 -4.62 6.25 3.85
N ILE A 167 -4.12 6.63 5.02
CA ILE A 167 -3.81 8.02 5.33
C ILE A 167 -2.45 8.35 4.71
N SER A 168 -2.43 9.32 3.78
CA SER A 168 -1.19 9.82 3.19
C SER A 168 -0.25 10.43 4.24
N GLY A 169 1.02 10.11 4.13
CA GLY A 169 2.11 10.76 4.85
C GLY A 169 2.64 12.01 4.16
N GLY A 170 2.14 12.34 2.97
CA GLY A 170 2.70 13.37 2.10
C GLY A 170 2.86 14.73 2.76
N ARG A 171 1.79 15.29 3.31
CA ARG A 171 1.83 16.56 4.04
C ARG A 171 2.76 16.54 5.25
N LYS A 172 2.71 15.44 6.00
CA LYS A 172 3.54 15.26 7.20
C LYS A 172 5.02 15.22 6.82
N LEU A 173 5.39 14.40 5.84
CA LEU A 173 6.76 14.25 5.37
C LEU A 173 7.30 15.57 4.81
N ALA A 174 6.54 16.24 3.96
CA ALA A 174 6.91 17.54 3.39
C ALA A 174 7.14 18.59 4.48
N SER A 175 6.25 18.65 5.47
CA SER A 175 6.38 19.57 6.62
C SER A 175 7.57 19.24 7.52
N GLU A 176 7.88 17.95 7.77
CA GLU A 176 9.03 17.53 8.57
C GLU A 176 10.36 17.88 7.92
N LEU A 177 10.42 17.86 6.57
CA LEU A 177 11.63 18.14 5.81
C LEU A 177 11.73 19.59 5.29
N ASP A 178 10.68 20.38 5.45
CA ASP A 178 10.57 21.75 4.90
C ASP A 178 10.73 21.78 3.36
N VAL A 179 10.04 20.85 2.68
CA VAL A 179 10.04 20.71 1.22
C VAL A 179 8.63 20.84 0.65
N PRO A 180 8.48 21.15 -0.67
CA PRO A 180 7.17 21.22 -1.32
C PRO A 180 6.40 19.91 -1.27
N TYR A 181 5.06 20.00 -1.12
CA TYR A 181 4.13 18.90 -1.30
C TYR A 181 3.26 19.15 -2.53
N HIS A 182 3.16 18.17 -3.39
CA HIS A 182 2.49 18.27 -4.68
C HIS A 182 1.32 17.33 -4.81
N LEU A 183 0.28 17.77 -5.52
CA LEU A 183 -0.87 17.00 -6.01
C LEU A 183 -1.21 17.44 -7.44
N GLY A 184 -1.98 16.64 -8.14
CA GLY A 184 -2.58 17.04 -9.42
C GLY A 184 -3.36 18.36 -9.29
N GLU A 185 -3.32 19.22 -10.30
CA GLU A 185 -3.91 20.57 -10.27
C GLU A 185 -5.41 20.61 -9.90
N ARG A 186 -6.14 19.50 -10.16
CA ARG A 186 -7.56 19.37 -9.88
C ARG A 186 -7.90 18.91 -8.45
N ALA A 187 -6.90 18.73 -7.56
CA ALA A 187 -7.13 18.26 -6.19
C ALA A 187 -8.10 19.14 -5.38
N SER A 188 -8.18 20.45 -5.68
CA SER A 188 -9.19 21.34 -5.09
C SER A 188 -10.63 20.96 -5.47
N GLU A 189 -10.85 20.36 -6.66
CA GLU A 189 -12.16 19.85 -7.08
C GLU A 189 -12.55 18.59 -6.27
N ARG A 190 -11.56 17.87 -5.76
CA ARG A 190 -11.73 16.70 -4.87
C ARG A 190 -12.02 17.10 -3.41
N GLY A 191 -11.95 18.39 -3.10
CA GLY A 191 -12.24 18.94 -1.76
C GLY A 191 -11.00 19.08 -0.88
N VAL A 192 -9.80 19.10 -1.44
CA VAL A 192 -8.57 19.40 -0.68
C VAL A 192 -8.61 20.83 -0.16
N GLU A 193 -8.49 21.01 1.16
CA GLU A 193 -8.63 22.30 1.88
C GLU A 193 -7.31 22.90 2.37
N TYR A 194 -6.17 22.22 2.13
CA TYR A 194 -4.84 22.68 2.54
C TYR A 194 -4.01 23.16 1.35
N ASP A 195 -2.93 23.89 1.62
CA ASP A 195 -2.00 24.35 0.60
C ASP A 195 -1.16 23.20 0.04
N TYR A 196 -1.06 23.11 -1.28
CA TYR A 196 -0.19 22.22 -2.03
C TYR A 196 0.31 22.91 -3.29
N GLU A 197 1.40 22.42 -3.88
CA GLU A 197 1.88 22.88 -5.18
C GLU A 197 1.22 22.03 -6.28
N PRO A 198 0.39 22.62 -7.16
CA PRO A 198 -0.30 21.84 -8.19
C PRO A 198 0.67 21.41 -9.29
N LEU A 199 0.52 20.17 -9.77
CA LEU A 199 1.20 19.64 -10.96
C LEU A 199 0.21 19.59 -12.13
N VAL A 200 0.62 20.16 -13.25
CA VAL A 200 -0.16 20.17 -14.49
C VAL A 200 0.33 19.09 -15.46
N ASP A 201 -0.52 18.70 -16.39
CA ASP A 201 -0.18 17.72 -17.44
C ASP A 201 1.04 18.15 -18.25
N GLY A 202 1.98 17.22 -18.47
CA GLY A 202 3.26 17.45 -19.16
C GLY A 202 4.28 18.26 -18.36
N GLU A 203 4.02 18.61 -17.11
CA GLU A 203 5.02 19.27 -16.25
C GLU A 203 6.11 18.29 -15.86
N THR A 204 7.37 18.74 -15.92
CA THR A 204 8.54 17.92 -15.61
C THR A 204 9.23 18.40 -14.34
N ILE A 205 9.49 17.49 -13.43
CA ILE A 205 10.36 17.67 -12.27
C ILE A 205 11.74 17.11 -12.65
N ALA A 206 12.79 17.93 -12.56
CA ALA A 206 14.16 17.51 -12.86
C ALA A 206 14.95 17.25 -11.58
N LEU A 207 15.63 16.11 -11.51
CA LEU A 207 16.60 15.72 -10.48
C LEU A 207 17.96 15.48 -11.17
N GLY A 208 18.72 16.54 -11.39
CA GLY A 208 19.90 16.48 -12.26
C GLY A 208 19.53 16.09 -13.68
N ASP A 209 20.02 14.94 -14.15
CA ASP A 209 19.73 14.40 -15.49
C ASP A 209 18.51 13.46 -15.52
N VAL A 210 17.88 13.17 -14.36
CA VAL A 210 16.66 12.38 -14.25
C VAL A 210 15.45 13.30 -14.36
N GLU A 211 14.50 12.95 -15.22
CA GLU A 211 13.25 13.68 -15.45
C GLU A 211 12.04 12.87 -14.97
N ILE A 212 11.10 13.53 -14.31
CA ILE A 212 9.82 12.95 -13.88
C ILE A 212 8.72 13.79 -14.52
N GLU A 213 8.04 13.25 -15.53
CA GLU A 213 6.95 13.91 -16.22
C GLU A 213 5.61 13.55 -15.57
N THR A 214 4.77 14.55 -15.35
CA THR A 214 3.41 14.38 -14.84
C THR A 214 2.44 14.13 -15.98
N LEU A 215 1.67 13.04 -15.92
CA LEU A 215 0.64 12.69 -16.87
C LEU A 215 -0.72 12.69 -16.15
N GLN A 216 -1.67 13.51 -16.59
CA GLN A 216 -3.03 13.47 -16.04
C GLN A 216 -3.75 12.20 -16.51
N THR A 217 -4.28 11.44 -15.55
CA THR A 217 -4.97 10.17 -15.81
C THR A 217 -6.25 10.06 -14.96
N PRO A 218 -7.23 10.98 -15.15
CA PRO A 218 -8.48 10.93 -14.40
C PRO A 218 -9.25 9.63 -14.65
N GLY A 219 -10.03 9.20 -13.64
CA GLY A 219 -10.87 8.00 -13.74
C GLY A 219 -11.08 7.35 -12.38
N HIS A 220 -10.04 6.81 -11.75
CA HIS A 220 -10.12 6.40 -10.34
C HIS A 220 -10.48 7.60 -9.46
N THR A 221 -9.77 8.72 -9.65
CA THR A 221 -10.16 10.04 -9.14
C THR A 221 -10.02 11.10 -10.23
N THR A 222 -10.67 12.26 -10.05
CA THR A 222 -10.65 13.34 -11.04
C THR A 222 -9.30 14.07 -11.11
N GLU A 223 -8.55 14.08 -10.02
CA GLU A 223 -7.24 14.73 -9.89
C GLU A 223 -6.05 13.79 -10.12
N MET A 224 -6.33 12.52 -10.43
CA MET A 224 -5.32 11.49 -10.62
C MET A 224 -4.24 11.91 -11.60
N VAL A 225 -2.99 11.71 -11.18
CA VAL A 225 -1.80 11.88 -12.01
C VAL A 225 -0.90 10.65 -11.93
N ASN A 226 -0.27 10.31 -13.02
CA ASN A 226 0.81 9.34 -13.07
C ASN A 226 2.15 10.05 -13.26
N TYR A 227 3.24 9.40 -12.88
CA TYR A 227 4.58 9.98 -13.01
C TYR A 227 5.45 9.09 -13.90
N LEU A 228 5.77 9.58 -15.09
CA LEU A 228 6.68 8.92 -16.02
C LEU A 228 8.12 9.30 -15.67
N VAL A 229 8.89 8.35 -15.20
CA VAL A 229 10.26 8.52 -14.73
C VAL A 229 11.23 8.15 -15.85
N ASP A 230 11.96 9.14 -16.34
CA ASP A 230 13.04 9.02 -17.35
C ASP A 230 12.61 8.26 -18.61
N GLY A 231 11.30 8.20 -18.91
CA GLY A 231 10.72 7.40 -19.98
C GLY A 231 10.80 5.88 -19.78
N GLU A 232 11.31 5.41 -18.64
CA GLU A 232 11.56 3.98 -18.36
C GLU A 232 10.49 3.35 -17.47
N ALA A 233 9.96 4.10 -16.51
CA ALA A 233 9.00 3.59 -15.52
C ALA A 233 7.84 4.56 -15.33
N LEU A 234 6.63 4.04 -15.22
CA LEU A 234 5.42 4.80 -14.93
C LEU A 234 4.89 4.42 -13.54
N LEU A 235 4.87 5.38 -12.62
CA LEU A 235 4.19 5.26 -11.34
C LEU A 235 2.72 5.55 -11.57
N THR A 236 1.89 4.50 -11.56
CA THR A 236 0.49 4.59 -12.01
C THR A 236 -0.49 4.89 -10.90
N GLY A 237 -0.02 4.95 -9.63
CA GLY A 237 -0.95 5.01 -8.51
C GLY A 237 -2.06 3.97 -8.67
N ASP A 238 -3.31 4.43 -8.64
CA ASP A 238 -4.49 3.57 -8.79
C ASP A 238 -5.13 3.67 -10.20
N THR A 239 -4.37 4.07 -11.24
CA THR A 239 -4.84 4.03 -12.63
C THR A 239 -4.78 2.61 -13.20
N LEU A 240 -3.61 1.97 -13.08
CA LEU A 240 -3.33 0.63 -13.64
C LEU A 240 -2.53 -0.20 -12.65
N PHE A 241 -3.03 -1.38 -12.32
CA PHE A 241 -2.35 -2.40 -11.51
C PHE A 241 -1.78 -3.52 -12.37
N VAL A 242 -1.10 -4.48 -11.76
CA VAL A 242 -0.57 -5.64 -12.47
C VAL A 242 -1.69 -6.60 -12.89
N GLU A 243 -2.76 -6.69 -12.10
CA GLU A 243 -3.87 -7.63 -12.32
C GLU A 243 -5.19 -6.96 -12.70
N SER A 244 -5.29 -5.63 -12.64
CA SER A 244 -6.57 -4.90 -12.79
C SER A 244 -6.32 -3.41 -13.06
N VAL A 245 -7.37 -2.63 -12.98
CA VAL A 245 -7.38 -1.16 -13.03
C VAL A 245 -8.04 -0.59 -11.77
N GLY A 246 -7.96 0.72 -11.58
CA GLY A 246 -8.59 1.39 -10.43
C GLY A 246 -10.12 1.37 -10.50
N ARG A 247 -10.76 1.18 -9.35
CA ARG A 247 -12.21 1.31 -9.20
C ARG A 247 -12.62 2.80 -9.24
N THR A 248 -13.83 3.10 -9.65
CA THR A 248 -14.26 4.48 -9.92
C THR A 248 -15.33 5.00 -8.94
N GLU A 249 -16.13 4.13 -8.35
CA GLU A 249 -17.29 4.50 -7.54
C GLU A 249 -16.94 5.12 -6.17
N LEU A 250 -15.70 4.98 -5.67
CA LEU A 250 -15.30 5.60 -4.40
C LEU A 250 -15.34 7.13 -4.43
N GLN A 251 -15.11 7.72 -5.61
CA GLN A 251 -15.30 9.16 -5.79
C GLN A 251 -16.63 9.50 -6.41
N PHE A 252 -16.99 8.83 -7.51
CA PHE A 252 -18.15 9.20 -8.31
C PHE A 252 -19.47 8.70 -7.70
N GLY A 253 -19.40 7.72 -6.79
CA GLY A 253 -20.56 7.02 -6.26
C GLY A 253 -21.12 6.03 -7.27
N ASP A 254 -21.99 5.13 -6.80
CA ASP A 254 -22.50 4.03 -7.62
C ASP A 254 -23.36 4.52 -8.81
N GLU A 255 -24.01 5.71 -8.69
CA GLU A 255 -24.85 6.29 -9.76
C GLU A 255 -24.04 6.89 -10.91
N ASP A 256 -22.86 7.44 -10.63
CA ASP A 256 -21.99 8.11 -11.59
C ASP A 256 -20.68 7.35 -11.87
N ALA A 257 -20.56 6.11 -11.40
CA ALA A 257 -19.36 5.27 -11.59
C ALA A 257 -19.00 5.10 -13.08
N ALA A 258 -19.99 5.06 -13.96
CA ALA A 258 -19.79 5.00 -15.41
C ALA A 258 -18.99 6.19 -15.94
N ASN A 259 -19.24 7.41 -15.45
CA ASN A 259 -18.47 8.59 -15.87
C ASN A 259 -16.98 8.47 -15.47
N GLY A 260 -16.71 7.89 -14.29
CA GLY A 260 -15.34 7.59 -13.87
C GLY A 260 -14.68 6.51 -14.73
N ALA A 261 -15.44 5.48 -15.13
CA ALA A 261 -14.97 4.42 -15.99
C ALA A 261 -14.67 4.90 -17.42
N GLU A 262 -15.50 5.81 -17.98
CA GLU A 262 -15.23 6.47 -19.27
C GLU A 262 -13.91 7.27 -19.21
N LEU A 263 -13.71 8.09 -18.16
CA LEU A 263 -12.48 8.84 -17.95
C LEU A 263 -11.25 7.92 -17.79
N LEU A 264 -11.42 6.81 -17.07
CA LEU A 264 -10.35 5.82 -16.89
C LEU A 264 -9.98 5.15 -18.21
N TYR A 265 -10.98 4.80 -19.04
CA TYR A 265 -10.77 4.26 -20.36
C TYR A 265 -9.96 5.22 -21.24
N GLU A 266 -10.38 6.49 -21.32
CA GLU A 266 -9.64 7.53 -22.06
C GLU A 266 -8.20 7.67 -21.53
N SER A 267 -7.99 7.73 -20.20
CA SER A 267 -6.67 7.83 -19.59
C SER A 267 -5.77 6.64 -19.92
N LEU A 268 -6.33 5.43 -19.91
CA LEU A 268 -5.60 4.22 -20.26
C LEU A 268 -5.25 4.23 -21.76
N HIS A 269 -6.20 4.47 -22.64
CA HIS A 269 -6.00 4.32 -24.11
C HIS A 269 -5.28 5.49 -24.77
N ASP A 270 -5.53 6.73 -24.32
CA ASP A 270 -4.95 7.92 -24.94
C ASP A 270 -3.63 8.36 -24.30
N THR A 271 -3.31 7.83 -23.08
CA THR A 271 -2.09 8.22 -22.35
C THR A 271 -1.21 7.01 -22.04
N VAL A 272 -1.69 6.09 -21.22
CA VAL A 272 -0.84 5.00 -20.69
C VAL A 272 -0.46 4.00 -21.77
N LEU A 273 -1.42 3.56 -22.58
CA LEU A 273 -1.19 2.60 -23.66
C LEU A 273 -0.48 3.19 -24.90
N GLU A 274 -0.25 4.49 -24.99
CA GLU A 274 0.59 5.10 -26.01
C GLU A 274 2.09 5.02 -25.67
N LEU A 275 2.44 4.67 -24.43
CA LEU A 275 3.83 4.49 -24.01
C LEU A 275 4.46 3.21 -24.60
N PRO A 276 5.80 3.14 -24.70
CA PRO A 276 6.51 1.96 -25.20
C PRO A 276 6.20 0.69 -24.39
N ASP A 277 6.19 -0.47 -25.05
CA ASP A 277 5.96 -1.78 -24.42
C ASP A 277 6.98 -2.11 -23.32
N GLU A 278 8.18 -1.55 -23.39
CA GLU A 278 9.26 -1.70 -22.41
C GLU A 278 9.02 -0.89 -21.14
N THR A 279 8.12 0.11 -21.15
CA THR A 279 7.81 0.93 -19.98
C THR A 279 7.38 0.03 -18.81
N ARG A 280 8.04 0.20 -17.66
CA ARG A 280 7.72 -0.55 -16.44
C ARG A 280 6.58 0.12 -15.72
N ILE A 281 5.49 -0.59 -15.51
CA ILE A 281 4.33 -0.16 -14.71
C ILE A 281 4.60 -0.47 -13.25
N LEU A 282 4.47 0.55 -12.41
CA LEU A 282 4.70 0.54 -10.97
C LEU A 282 3.45 1.07 -10.26
N PRO A 283 2.56 0.20 -9.76
CA PRO A 283 1.26 0.58 -9.22
C PRO A 283 1.32 1.16 -7.80
N GLY A 284 0.24 1.82 -7.35
CA GLY A 284 0.07 2.29 -5.97
C GLY A 284 -0.28 1.18 -4.97
N HIS A 285 -0.78 0.04 -5.46
CA HIS A 285 -1.22 -1.07 -4.61
C HIS A 285 -0.99 -2.43 -5.23
N VAL A 286 -0.95 -3.43 -4.34
CA VAL A 286 -1.17 -4.85 -4.64
C VAL A 286 -2.28 -5.37 -3.73
N SER A 287 -3.18 -6.19 -4.28
CA SER A 287 -4.25 -6.82 -3.50
C SER A 287 -3.69 -7.79 -2.46
N VAL A 288 -4.21 -7.70 -1.22
CA VAL A 288 -3.77 -8.52 -0.08
C VAL A 288 -4.96 -9.32 0.46
N THR A 289 -4.80 -10.61 0.57
CA THR A 289 -5.84 -11.50 1.10
C THR A 289 -6.00 -11.37 2.63
N ALA A 290 -7.10 -11.86 3.19
CA ALA A 290 -7.33 -11.85 4.64
C ALA A 290 -6.26 -12.64 5.44
N ASP A 291 -5.57 -13.60 4.83
CA ASP A 291 -4.41 -14.30 5.40
C ASP A 291 -3.06 -13.67 5.00
N ASN A 292 -3.09 -12.39 4.65
CA ASN A 292 -1.94 -11.52 4.41
C ASN A 292 -0.94 -12.07 3.38
N ARG A 293 -1.47 -12.56 2.26
CA ARG A 293 -0.69 -12.89 1.07
C ARG A 293 -1.01 -11.90 -0.05
N TYR A 294 -0.03 -11.56 -0.84
CA TYR A 294 -0.25 -10.82 -2.07
C TYR A 294 -0.94 -11.73 -3.10
N GLU A 295 -1.90 -11.19 -3.83
CA GLU A 295 -2.54 -11.92 -4.93
C GLU A 295 -1.59 -12.08 -6.11
N VAL A 296 -0.69 -11.11 -6.30
CA VAL A 296 0.36 -11.14 -7.34
C VAL A 296 1.72 -10.88 -6.70
N GLY A 297 2.70 -11.74 -7.01
CA GLY A 297 4.05 -11.64 -6.46
C GLY A 297 4.14 -12.00 -4.97
N SER A 298 5.19 -11.57 -4.32
CA SER A 298 5.45 -11.82 -2.90
C SER A 298 6.06 -10.58 -2.24
N PRO A 299 5.85 -10.35 -0.93
CA PRO A 299 6.56 -9.30 -0.21
C PRO A 299 8.08 -9.42 -0.38
N GLY A 300 8.73 -8.29 -0.68
CA GLY A 300 10.18 -8.25 -0.95
C GLY A 300 10.56 -8.56 -2.41
N GLU A 301 9.60 -8.96 -3.27
CA GLU A 301 9.76 -9.02 -4.72
C GLU A 301 9.14 -7.77 -5.35
N LEU A 302 9.65 -7.35 -6.50
CA LEU A 302 9.10 -6.19 -7.21
C LEU A 302 7.65 -6.45 -7.64
N ILE A 303 6.74 -5.59 -7.24
CA ILE A 303 5.37 -5.55 -7.76
C ILE A 303 5.33 -4.56 -8.92
N GLY A 304 5.22 -5.08 -10.12
CA GLY A 304 5.20 -4.32 -11.36
C GLY A 304 5.36 -5.22 -12.57
N ALA A 305 5.03 -4.71 -13.74
CA ALA A 305 5.10 -5.44 -14.99
C ALA A 305 5.59 -4.54 -16.12
N ARG A 306 5.93 -5.09 -17.29
CA ARG A 306 6.10 -4.31 -18.50
C ARG A 306 4.72 -3.99 -19.09
N LEU A 307 4.58 -2.81 -19.67
CA LEU A 307 3.32 -2.41 -20.29
C LEU A 307 2.90 -3.37 -21.42
N GLY A 308 3.86 -3.87 -22.22
CA GLY A 308 3.61 -4.85 -23.26
C GLY A 308 3.02 -6.15 -22.70
N ASP A 309 3.54 -6.64 -21.57
CA ASP A 309 3.03 -7.85 -20.93
C ASP A 309 1.58 -7.63 -20.42
N LEU A 310 1.30 -6.45 -19.85
CA LEU A 310 -0.06 -6.13 -19.39
C LEU A 310 -1.07 -5.99 -20.55
N ARG A 311 -0.65 -5.47 -21.71
CA ARG A 311 -1.52 -5.43 -22.89
C ARG A 311 -1.93 -6.81 -23.38
N ASP A 312 -1.02 -7.80 -23.23
CA ASP A 312 -1.27 -9.17 -23.65
C ASP A 312 -2.07 -9.96 -22.60
N ASP A 313 -1.86 -9.69 -21.30
CA ASP A 313 -2.39 -10.49 -20.20
C ASP A 313 -3.71 -9.94 -19.59
N LEU A 314 -3.91 -8.61 -19.60
CA LEU A 314 -5.12 -7.98 -19.05
C LEU A 314 -6.19 -7.82 -20.12
N GLU A 315 -7.20 -8.70 -20.11
CA GLU A 315 -8.34 -8.64 -21.03
C GLU A 315 -9.03 -7.26 -21.04
N LEU A 316 -9.10 -6.59 -19.89
CA LEU A 316 -9.71 -5.26 -19.73
C LEU A 316 -9.10 -4.20 -20.68
N LEU A 317 -7.79 -4.24 -20.92
CA LEU A 317 -7.11 -3.28 -21.77
C LEU A 317 -7.40 -3.48 -23.26
N GLY A 318 -7.99 -4.60 -23.65
CA GLY A 318 -8.37 -4.91 -25.03
C GLY A 318 -9.84 -4.73 -25.35
N LEU A 319 -10.68 -4.34 -24.37
CA LEU A 319 -12.10 -4.10 -24.56
C LEU A 319 -12.35 -2.80 -25.31
N ASP A 320 -13.50 -2.68 -25.98
CA ASP A 320 -13.98 -1.37 -26.42
C ASP A 320 -14.58 -0.59 -25.21
N GLU A 321 -14.79 0.72 -25.41
CA GLU A 321 -15.22 1.62 -24.34
C GLU A 321 -16.52 1.16 -23.66
N ASP A 322 -17.54 0.79 -24.44
CA ASP A 322 -18.82 0.35 -23.91
C ASP A 322 -18.65 -0.93 -23.06
N GLU A 323 -17.88 -1.92 -23.55
CA GLU A 323 -17.61 -3.17 -22.85
C GLU A 323 -16.75 -2.96 -21.59
N PHE A 324 -15.78 -2.04 -21.65
CA PHE A 324 -14.94 -1.68 -20.50
C PHE A 324 -15.76 -1.03 -19.39
N VAL A 325 -16.55 -0.01 -19.73
CA VAL A 325 -17.43 0.69 -18.77
C VAL A 325 -18.40 -0.26 -18.11
N ASP A 326 -19.09 -1.10 -18.91
CA ASP A 326 -20.00 -2.12 -18.39
C ASP A 326 -19.26 -3.06 -17.41
N ARG A 327 -18.05 -3.52 -17.73
CA ARG A 327 -17.25 -4.41 -16.89
C ARG A 327 -16.85 -3.76 -15.57
N ILE A 328 -16.42 -2.49 -15.58
CA ILE A 328 -16.04 -1.75 -14.36
C ILE A 328 -17.24 -1.51 -13.46
N VAL A 329 -18.39 -1.10 -14.03
CA VAL A 329 -19.62 -0.82 -13.27
C VAL A 329 -20.26 -2.10 -12.71
N GLU A 330 -20.20 -3.22 -13.44
CA GLU A 330 -20.73 -4.51 -12.97
C GLU A 330 -19.87 -5.15 -11.87
N ASN A 331 -18.58 -4.82 -11.83
CA ASN A 331 -17.69 -5.29 -10.77
C ASN A 331 -17.86 -4.37 -9.55
N ASP A 332 -18.54 -4.85 -8.52
CA ASP A 332 -18.79 -4.13 -7.25
C ASP A 332 -18.00 -4.81 -6.11
N PRO A 333 -16.67 -4.65 -6.05
CA PRO A 333 -15.88 -5.21 -4.98
C PRO A 333 -16.19 -4.53 -3.64
N GLU A 334 -16.01 -5.25 -2.52
CA GLU A 334 -16.20 -4.68 -1.19
C GLU A 334 -15.36 -3.41 -1.02
N LYS A 335 -16.01 -2.31 -0.58
CA LYS A 335 -15.33 -1.01 -0.40
C LYS A 335 -14.28 -1.10 0.71
N PRO A 336 -13.13 -0.38 0.58
CA PRO A 336 -12.14 -0.35 1.65
C PRO A 336 -12.76 0.05 2.97
N PRO A 337 -12.41 -0.59 4.09
CA PRO A 337 -12.92 -0.19 5.39
C PRO A 337 -12.58 1.28 5.67
N ASN A 338 -13.54 2.03 6.20
CA ASN A 338 -13.35 3.42 6.62
C ASN A 338 -12.98 4.41 5.49
N TYR A 339 -13.17 4.07 4.22
CA TYR A 339 -12.72 4.88 3.08
C TYR A 339 -13.21 6.34 3.14
N GLU A 340 -14.48 6.58 3.52
CA GLU A 340 -15.04 7.94 3.65
C GLU A 340 -14.24 8.76 4.67
N ARG A 341 -13.95 8.17 5.84
CA ARG A 341 -13.17 8.82 6.89
C ARG A 341 -11.71 9.06 6.48
N VAL A 342 -11.12 8.13 5.75
CA VAL A 342 -9.76 8.27 5.20
C VAL A 342 -9.71 9.43 4.19
N ILE A 343 -10.70 9.55 3.30
CA ILE A 343 -10.82 10.67 2.36
C ILE A 343 -10.94 12.01 3.10
N GLU A 344 -11.77 12.12 4.15
CA GLU A 344 -11.91 13.34 4.95
C GLU A 344 -10.57 13.77 5.56
N ILE A 345 -9.79 12.82 6.06
CA ILE A 345 -8.44 13.08 6.59
C ILE A 345 -7.50 13.53 5.48
N ASN A 346 -7.49 12.85 4.35
CA ASN A 346 -6.59 13.13 3.23
C ASN A 346 -6.93 14.44 2.51
N THR A 347 -8.20 14.84 2.45
CA THR A 347 -8.60 16.17 1.96
C THR A 347 -8.34 17.29 2.97
N GLY A 348 -8.08 16.95 4.23
CA GLY A 348 -7.86 17.93 5.30
C GLY A 348 -9.13 18.49 5.90
N THR A 349 -10.30 18.00 5.49
CA THR A 349 -11.61 18.46 5.98
C THR A 349 -11.77 18.16 7.47
N GLU A 350 -11.31 16.99 7.91
CA GLU A 350 -11.38 16.60 9.32
C GLU A 350 -10.16 15.73 9.68
N PRO A 351 -9.25 16.20 10.55
CA PRO A 351 -8.08 15.45 10.96
C PRO A 351 -8.48 14.25 11.84
N PRO A 352 -7.63 13.20 11.96
CA PRO A 352 -7.89 12.15 12.94
C PRO A 352 -7.83 12.71 14.36
N ASP A 353 -8.63 12.14 15.27
CA ASP A 353 -8.67 12.55 16.68
C ASP A 353 -7.31 12.38 17.36
N ASP A 354 -6.64 11.26 17.08
CA ASP A 354 -5.30 10.92 17.56
C ASP A 354 -4.64 9.82 16.71
N GLU A 355 -3.40 9.44 17.07
CA GLU A 355 -2.65 8.35 16.42
C GLU A 355 -3.31 6.97 16.58
N SER A 356 -4.14 6.74 17.60
CA SER A 356 -4.85 5.47 17.77
C SER A 356 -5.97 5.33 16.74
N GLU A 357 -6.79 6.39 16.55
CA GLU A 357 -7.79 6.42 15.48
C GLU A 357 -7.13 6.20 14.12
N ALA A 358 -6.09 7.00 13.81
CA ALA A 358 -5.39 6.87 12.54
C ALA A 358 -4.83 5.44 12.30
N THR A 359 -4.41 4.75 13.36
CA THR A 359 -3.94 3.37 13.26
C THR A 359 -5.10 2.41 13.05
N GLU A 360 -6.20 2.58 13.79
CA GLU A 360 -7.38 1.70 13.69
C GLU A 360 -8.06 1.79 12.32
N LEU A 361 -8.09 2.98 11.70
CA LEU A 361 -8.64 3.20 10.35
C LEU A 361 -7.88 2.44 9.25
N GLU A 362 -6.60 2.17 9.47
CA GLU A 362 -5.72 1.52 8.49
C GLU A 362 -5.44 0.04 8.79
N LEU A 363 -6.05 -0.57 9.81
CA LEU A 363 -5.86 -1.99 10.10
C LEU A 363 -6.56 -2.86 9.06
N GLY A 364 -5.87 -3.91 8.64
CA GLY A 364 -6.38 -4.87 7.66
C GLY A 364 -5.90 -4.63 6.23
N PRO A 365 -6.23 -5.57 5.33
CA PRO A 365 -5.82 -5.50 3.92
C PRO A 365 -6.51 -4.37 3.17
N ASN A 366 -5.92 -4.03 2.03
CA ASN A 366 -6.45 -3.03 1.10
C ASN A 366 -7.33 -3.67 0.02
N ASN A 367 -8.25 -2.89 -0.56
CA ASN A 367 -9.14 -3.31 -1.63
C ASN A 367 -9.49 -2.12 -2.57
N CYS A 368 -8.49 -1.62 -3.33
CA CYS A 368 -8.64 -0.51 -4.27
C CYS A 368 -8.69 -0.93 -5.74
N ALA A 369 -8.50 -2.22 -6.05
CA ALA A 369 -8.62 -2.75 -7.41
C ALA A 369 -10.09 -2.99 -7.81
N ALA A 370 -10.40 -2.79 -9.10
CA ALA A 370 -11.69 -3.11 -9.72
C ALA A 370 -11.70 -4.53 -10.27
#